data_251c2c78b353c09a18b485e0e3489819
#
_entry.id   251c2c78b353c09a18b485e0e3489819
#
_cell.length_a   1.000
_cell.length_b   1.000
_cell.length_c   1.000
_cell.angle_alpha   90.00
_cell.angle_beta   90.00
_cell.angle_gamma   90.00
#
_symmetry.space_group_name_H-M   'P 1'
#
loop_
_entity.id
_entity.type
_entity.pdbx_description
1 polymer ?
#
loop_
_entity_poly.entity_id
_entity_poly.type
_entity_poly.pdbx_seq_one_letter_code
_entity_poly.pdbx_strand_id
1 'polypeptide(L)'
;PTRLVSSAASDVYKRQNGEICYAIEGSIYAAGTTVQWLRDNLQFFETSDLSEPYLHTNGDANNVLFVPAFTGLGAPYWNSDVRASFHGITRDTSRSDLINAAFNSITYQTKDIIDCLVRSGIEVESLNVDGGMVANQTFVQQIANLLNTEVSVPENSESTARGVAVLAGVASKTFDLELISSQKRMSIYPDEEAHSFMAKDYKIWKELIIKLLSP
;
A
#
# COMPACT_ATOMS: atom_id res chain seq x y z
N PRO A 1 -14.34 -10.36 -28.75
CA PRO A 1 -14.18 -10.31 -27.32
C PRO A 1 -12.76 -9.86 -27.02
N THR A 2 -12.65 -8.60 -26.64
CA THR A 2 -11.39 -7.96 -26.24
C THR A 2 -10.91 -8.73 -25.01
N ARG A 3 -9.76 -9.37 -25.10
CA ARG A 3 -9.05 -9.89 -23.93
C ARG A 3 -8.71 -8.69 -23.06
N LEU A 4 -9.52 -8.43 -22.06
CA LEU A 4 -9.11 -7.65 -20.92
C LEU A 4 -7.98 -8.45 -20.27
N VAL A 5 -6.74 -8.07 -20.54
CA VAL A 5 -5.61 -8.47 -19.70
C VAL A 5 -5.86 -7.79 -18.37
N SER A 6 -6.55 -8.46 -17.47
CA SER A 6 -6.82 -7.97 -16.14
C SER A 6 -5.50 -7.88 -15.41
N SER A 7 -5.03 -6.65 -15.20
CA SER A 7 -3.88 -6.36 -14.35
C SER A 7 -4.19 -6.53 -12.84
N ALA A 8 -5.43 -6.84 -12.52
CA ALA A 8 -5.93 -7.19 -11.19
C ALA A 8 -6.70 -8.52 -11.25
N ALA A 9 -6.69 -9.28 -10.17
CA ALA A 9 -7.56 -10.44 -10.02
C ALA A 9 -8.97 -9.97 -9.67
N SER A 10 -9.99 -10.70 -10.14
CA SER A 10 -11.37 -10.51 -9.68
C SER A 10 -11.69 -11.59 -8.65
N ASP A 11 -12.31 -11.21 -7.56
CA ASP A 11 -12.77 -12.13 -6.53
C ASP A 11 -14.28 -12.03 -6.32
N VAL A 12 -14.87 -13.08 -5.77
CA VAL A 12 -16.31 -13.20 -5.53
C VAL A 12 -16.55 -13.35 -4.04
N TYR A 13 -17.16 -12.34 -3.42
CA TYR A 13 -17.54 -12.39 -2.03
C TYR A 13 -19.04 -12.74 -1.88
N LYS A 14 -19.33 -13.70 -1.02
CA LYS A 14 -20.70 -14.05 -0.67
C LYS A 14 -21.11 -13.31 0.61
N ARG A 15 -22.17 -12.51 0.54
CA ARG A 15 -22.77 -11.88 1.71
C ARG A 15 -23.56 -12.88 2.56
N GLN A 16 -23.78 -12.54 3.83
CA GLN A 16 -24.51 -13.39 4.80
C GLN A 16 -25.95 -13.73 4.36
N ASN A 17 -26.61 -12.84 3.62
CA ASN A 17 -27.95 -13.04 3.06
C ASN A 17 -27.97 -13.89 1.77
N GLY A 18 -26.80 -14.38 1.32
CA GLY A 18 -26.67 -15.17 0.10
C GLY A 18 -26.49 -14.36 -1.19
N GLU A 19 -26.52 -13.03 -1.14
CA GLU A 19 -26.23 -12.20 -2.30
C GLU A 19 -24.77 -12.32 -2.70
N ILE A 20 -24.51 -12.31 -4.00
CA ILE A 20 -23.15 -12.33 -4.56
C ILE A 20 -22.69 -10.90 -4.76
N CYS A 21 -21.53 -10.57 -4.20
CA CYS A 21 -20.85 -9.31 -4.41
C CYS A 21 -19.50 -9.59 -5.10
N TYR A 22 -19.20 -8.84 -6.15
CA TYR A 22 -17.93 -8.94 -6.87
C TYR A 22 -16.98 -7.86 -6.40
N ALA A 23 -15.70 -8.20 -6.30
CA ALA A 23 -14.63 -7.27 -6.02
C ALA A 23 -13.49 -7.46 -7.02
N ILE A 24 -12.67 -6.42 -7.18
CA ILE A 24 -11.41 -6.49 -7.92
C ILE A 24 -10.29 -6.41 -6.90
N GLU A 25 -9.32 -7.30 -7.01
CA GLU A 25 -8.17 -7.36 -6.13
C GLU A 25 -6.88 -7.11 -6.91
N GLY A 26 -5.98 -6.31 -6.33
CA GLY A 26 -4.60 -6.14 -6.79
C GLY A 26 -3.64 -6.56 -5.69
N SER A 27 -2.58 -7.30 -6.02
CA SER A 27 -1.62 -7.82 -5.05
C SER A 27 -0.26 -7.16 -5.18
N ILE A 28 0.27 -6.64 -4.07
CA ILE A 28 1.66 -6.19 -3.90
C ILE A 28 2.41 -7.32 -3.20
N TYR A 29 3.49 -7.84 -3.82
CA TYR A 29 4.22 -9.00 -3.28
C TYR A 29 5.08 -8.66 -2.05
N ALA A 30 5.54 -7.42 -1.94
CA ALA A 30 6.51 -7.01 -0.95
C ALA A 30 6.14 -5.69 -0.26
N ALA A 31 5.06 -5.68 0.52
CA ALA A 31 4.71 -4.56 1.40
C ALA A 31 5.36 -4.72 2.78
N GLY A 32 4.69 -5.37 3.73
CA GLY A 32 5.22 -5.60 5.08
C GLY A 32 6.54 -6.38 5.10
N THR A 33 6.77 -7.28 4.13
CA THR A 33 8.04 -8.00 3.97
C THR A 33 9.21 -7.08 3.66
N THR A 34 8.99 -5.93 3.00
CA THR A 34 10.02 -4.90 2.80
C THR A 34 10.46 -4.32 4.14
N VAL A 35 9.52 -3.97 5.01
CA VAL A 35 9.81 -3.44 6.35
C VAL A 35 10.52 -4.49 7.21
N GLN A 36 10.06 -5.74 7.17
CA GLN A 36 10.72 -6.85 7.86
C GLN A 36 12.16 -7.04 7.37
N TRP A 37 12.40 -6.97 6.07
CA TRP A 37 13.74 -7.08 5.50
C TRP A 37 14.68 -5.97 5.95
N LEU A 38 14.20 -4.71 6.01
CA LEU A 38 14.96 -3.59 6.56
C LEU A 38 15.32 -3.81 8.03
N ARG A 39 14.41 -4.39 8.82
CA ARG A 39 14.62 -4.71 10.23
C ARG A 39 15.56 -5.90 10.42
N ASP A 40 15.23 -7.04 9.82
CA ASP A 40 15.83 -8.33 10.16
C ASP A 40 17.17 -8.55 9.43
N ASN A 41 17.29 -8.13 8.18
CA ASN A 41 18.46 -8.35 7.36
C ASN A 41 19.42 -7.15 7.35
N LEU A 42 18.90 -5.92 7.26
CA LEU A 42 19.73 -4.72 7.26
C LEU A 42 19.92 -4.13 8.66
N GLN A 43 19.11 -4.56 9.65
CA GLN A 43 19.18 -4.09 11.03
C GLN A 43 19.09 -2.57 11.16
N PHE A 44 18.24 -1.95 10.34
CA PHE A 44 18.07 -0.50 10.32
C PHE A 44 17.31 0.03 11.53
N PHE A 45 16.47 -0.79 12.15
CA PHE A 45 15.74 -0.54 13.38
C PHE A 45 15.44 -1.86 14.10
N GLU A 46 15.25 -1.81 15.42
CA GLU A 46 15.01 -3.02 16.24
C GLU A 46 13.59 -3.58 16.05
N THR A 47 12.60 -2.70 15.98
CA THR A 47 11.18 -3.05 15.81
C THR A 47 10.57 -2.20 14.70
N SER A 48 9.52 -2.67 14.05
CA SER A 48 8.93 -2.01 12.87
C SER A 48 8.32 -0.64 13.17
N ASP A 49 7.85 -0.42 14.40
CA ASP A 49 7.33 0.86 14.90
C ASP A 49 8.44 1.92 15.00
N LEU A 50 9.69 1.53 15.24
CA LEU A 50 10.84 2.43 15.24
C LEU A 50 11.26 2.90 13.83
N SER A 51 10.56 2.51 12.78
CA SER A 51 10.79 3.03 11.43
C SER A 51 10.26 4.46 11.24
N GLU A 52 9.22 4.86 11.98
CA GLU A 52 8.54 6.14 11.77
C GLU A 52 9.45 7.37 11.90
N PRO A 53 10.39 7.49 12.86
CA PRO A 53 11.28 8.64 12.97
C PRO A 53 12.22 8.85 11.76
N TYR A 54 12.36 7.85 10.90
CA TYR A 54 13.16 7.94 9.68
C TYR A 54 12.36 8.39 8.46
N LEU A 55 11.03 8.46 8.54
CA LEU A 55 10.17 8.81 7.42
C LEU A 55 9.89 10.31 7.37
N HIS A 56 9.72 10.82 6.16
CA HIS A 56 9.28 12.17 5.86
C HIS A 56 7.88 12.14 5.23
N THR A 57 6.98 12.98 5.70
CA THR A 57 5.58 13.01 5.20
C THR A 57 5.47 13.31 3.71
N ASN A 58 6.43 14.07 3.16
CA ASN A 58 6.54 14.33 1.74
C ASN A 58 7.29 13.22 0.96
N GLY A 59 7.73 12.17 1.63
CA GLY A 59 8.44 11.05 1.02
C GLY A 59 9.85 11.37 0.51
N ASP A 60 10.49 12.46 0.97
CA ASP A 60 11.84 12.80 0.52
C ASP A 60 12.84 11.69 0.89
N ALA A 61 13.43 11.09 -0.11
CA ALA A 61 14.44 10.04 -0.03
C ALA A 61 15.75 10.45 -0.72
N ASN A 62 16.01 11.75 -0.85
CA ASN A 62 17.21 12.30 -1.46
C ASN A 62 17.52 11.69 -2.84
N ASN A 63 16.51 11.59 -3.70
CA ASN A 63 16.55 10.96 -5.03
C ASN A 63 16.85 9.45 -5.03
N VAL A 64 16.86 8.78 -3.89
CA VAL A 64 16.99 7.32 -3.83
C VAL A 64 15.64 6.68 -4.14
N LEU A 65 15.66 5.70 -5.04
CA LEU A 65 14.49 4.90 -5.40
C LEU A 65 14.74 3.44 -5.02
N PHE A 66 13.71 2.78 -4.56
CA PHE A 66 13.73 1.34 -4.28
C PHE A 66 12.72 0.60 -5.15
N VAL A 67 13.13 -0.52 -5.70
CA VAL A 67 12.27 -1.48 -6.40
C VAL A 67 12.14 -2.73 -5.55
N PRO A 68 10.98 -3.02 -4.91
CA PRO A 68 10.86 -4.07 -3.91
C PRO A 68 10.57 -5.45 -4.53
N ALA A 69 11.25 -5.80 -5.62
CA ALA A 69 11.00 -7.01 -6.39
C ALA A 69 11.80 -8.21 -5.84
N PHE A 70 11.69 -8.54 -4.55
CA PHE A 70 12.41 -9.68 -3.95
C PHE A 70 12.10 -11.00 -4.66
N THR A 71 10.87 -11.21 -5.07
CA THR A 71 10.38 -12.37 -5.83
C THR A 71 9.71 -11.96 -7.15
N GLY A 72 10.10 -10.80 -7.69
CA GLY A 72 9.45 -10.17 -8.82
C GLY A 72 8.44 -9.11 -8.41
N LEU A 73 7.75 -8.56 -9.41
CA LEU A 73 6.69 -7.55 -9.25
C LEU A 73 5.31 -8.19 -9.44
N GLY A 74 4.38 -7.91 -8.54
CA GLY A 74 2.98 -8.28 -8.62
C GLY A 74 2.18 -7.39 -9.55
N ALA A 75 0.92 -7.14 -9.23
CA ALA A 75 0.05 -6.25 -9.99
C ALA A 75 0.65 -4.82 -10.06
N PRO A 76 0.51 -4.13 -11.22
CA PRO A 76 -0.05 -4.56 -12.49
C PRO A 76 0.96 -5.20 -13.44
N TYR A 77 2.20 -5.45 -13.02
CA TYR A 77 3.33 -5.82 -13.88
C TYR A 77 3.44 -7.31 -14.16
N TRP A 78 3.16 -8.14 -13.15
CA TRP A 78 3.22 -9.60 -13.20
C TRP A 78 4.53 -10.14 -13.81
N ASN A 79 5.66 -9.61 -13.32
CA ASN A 79 6.99 -9.96 -13.81
C ASN A 79 7.81 -10.65 -12.70
N SER A 80 8.26 -11.87 -12.96
CA SER A 80 9.05 -12.69 -12.04
C SER A 80 10.56 -12.48 -12.13
N ASP A 81 11.05 -11.77 -13.15
CA ASP A 81 12.47 -11.72 -13.49
C ASP A 81 13.17 -10.51 -12.88
N VAL A 82 12.45 -9.40 -12.68
CA VAL A 82 12.96 -8.21 -11.99
C VAL A 82 13.33 -8.57 -10.55
N ARG A 83 14.42 -7.99 -10.07
CA ARG A 83 14.92 -8.17 -8.69
C ARG A 83 14.95 -6.86 -7.93
N ALA A 84 14.87 -6.99 -6.59
CA ALA A 84 14.92 -5.84 -5.70
C ALA A 84 16.24 -5.07 -5.87
N SER A 85 16.14 -3.73 -5.95
CA SER A 85 17.30 -2.88 -6.19
C SER A 85 17.08 -1.46 -5.68
N PHE A 86 18.16 -0.84 -5.20
CA PHE A 86 18.23 0.59 -4.94
C PHE A 86 18.87 1.31 -6.13
N HIS A 87 18.36 2.48 -6.46
CA HIS A 87 18.85 3.35 -7.52
C HIS A 87 19.05 4.76 -6.97
N GLY A 88 20.01 5.50 -7.55
CA GLY A 88 20.29 6.87 -7.14
C GLY A 88 21.15 7.01 -5.88
N ILE A 89 21.78 5.93 -5.40
CA ILE A 89 22.67 5.97 -4.24
C ILE A 89 23.90 6.80 -4.56
N THR A 90 24.25 7.72 -3.66
CA THR A 90 25.48 8.53 -3.67
C THR A 90 26.26 8.35 -2.37
N ARG A 91 27.41 9.01 -2.25
CA ARG A 91 28.21 8.99 -1.01
C ARG A 91 27.48 9.63 0.18
N ASP A 92 26.53 10.52 -0.10
CA ASP A 92 25.78 11.27 0.93
C ASP A 92 24.47 10.57 1.30
N THR A 93 24.15 9.44 0.66
CA THR A 93 22.95 8.66 0.96
C THR A 93 22.99 8.13 2.39
N SER A 94 22.02 8.49 3.16
CA SER A 94 21.85 8.09 4.56
C SER A 94 20.99 6.84 4.71
N ARG A 95 20.98 6.26 5.91
CA ARG A 95 20.05 5.19 6.27
C ARG A 95 18.58 5.64 6.16
N SER A 96 18.28 6.89 6.55
CA SER A 96 16.94 7.46 6.43
C SER A 96 16.47 7.49 4.98
N ASP A 97 17.33 7.87 4.03
CA ASP A 97 17.00 7.90 2.60
C ASP A 97 16.63 6.51 2.08
N LEU A 98 17.38 5.47 2.48
CA LEU A 98 17.09 4.08 2.11
C LEU A 98 15.75 3.60 2.70
N ILE A 99 15.45 3.96 3.95
CA ILE A 99 14.19 3.62 4.60
C ILE A 99 13.03 4.35 3.90
N ASN A 100 13.14 5.66 3.66
CA ASN A 100 12.12 6.42 2.93
C ASN A 100 11.87 5.84 1.52
N ALA A 101 12.93 5.56 0.76
CA ALA A 101 12.81 4.96 -0.56
C ALA A 101 12.05 3.62 -0.53
N ALA A 102 12.30 2.81 0.50
CA ALA A 102 11.62 1.52 0.67
C ALA A 102 10.12 1.69 0.99
N PHE A 103 9.75 2.61 1.88
CA PHE A 103 8.35 2.91 2.18
C PHE A 103 7.64 3.56 0.98
N ASN A 104 8.30 4.51 0.31
CA ASN A 104 7.79 5.10 -0.92
C ASN A 104 7.48 4.05 -1.98
N SER A 105 8.31 3.02 -2.12
CA SER A 105 8.08 1.97 -3.11
C SER A 105 6.78 1.21 -2.89
N ILE A 106 6.36 1.04 -1.64
CA ILE A 106 5.07 0.42 -1.28
C ILE A 106 3.92 1.37 -1.64
N THR A 107 4.08 2.65 -1.33
CA THR A 107 3.12 3.71 -1.68
C THR A 107 2.97 3.83 -3.21
N TYR A 108 4.07 3.74 -3.96
CA TYR A 108 4.09 3.79 -5.43
C TYR A 108 3.37 2.58 -6.06
N GLN A 109 3.61 1.38 -5.56
CA GLN A 109 2.87 0.20 -6.01
C GLN A 109 1.38 0.29 -5.69
N THR A 110 1.02 0.85 -4.54
CA THR A 110 -0.39 1.12 -4.19
C THR A 110 -1.02 2.07 -5.21
N LYS A 111 -0.31 3.15 -5.57
CA LYS A 111 -0.75 4.07 -6.63
C LYS A 111 -0.93 3.36 -7.98
N ASP A 112 -0.01 2.48 -8.36
CA ASP A 112 -0.14 1.71 -9.59
C ASP A 112 -1.42 0.88 -9.65
N ILE A 113 -1.79 0.24 -8.54
CA ILE A 113 -3.03 -0.54 -8.43
C ILE A 113 -4.24 0.40 -8.53
N ILE A 114 -4.27 1.48 -7.76
CA ILE A 114 -5.36 2.46 -7.79
C ILE A 114 -5.52 3.05 -9.19
N ASP A 115 -4.42 3.45 -9.85
CA ASP A 115 -4.46 3.96 -11.23
C ASP A 115 -5.00 2.92 -12.21
N CYS A 116 -4.73 1.64 -11.96
CA CYS A 116 -5.27 0.55 -12.77
C CYS A 116 -6.79 0.40 -12.59
N LEU A 117 -7.28 0.50 -11.36
CA LEU A 117 -8.71 0.47 -11.05
C LEU A 117 -9.44 1.66 -11.69
N VAL A 118 -8.88 2.87 -11.56
CA VAL A 118 -9.44 4.09 -12.16
C VAL A 118 -9.50 3.98 -13.68
N ARG A 119 -8.44 3.48 -14.34
CA ARG A 119 -8.46 3.23 -15.79
C ARG A 119 -9.50 2.18 -16.21
N SER A 120 -9.87 1.30 -15.31
CA SER A 120 -10.94 0.31 -15.52
C SER A 120 -12.34 0.85 -15.26
N GLY A 121 -12.47 2.15 -14.96
CA GLY A 121 -13.76 2.82 -14.75
C GLY A 121 -14.27 2.75 -13.30
N ILE A 122 -13.41 2.40 -12.34
CA ILE A 122 -13.75 2.40 -10.92
C ILE A 122 -13.36 3.74 -10.31
N GLU A 123 -14.33 4.45 -9.74
CA GLU A 123 -14.07 5.66 -8.98
C GLU A 123 -13.60 5.30 -7.56
N VAL A 124 -12.51 5.94 -7.12
CA VAL A 124 -11.94 5.76 -5.77
C VAL A 124 -12.04 7.09 -5.04
N GLU A 125 -13.09 7.26 -4.24
CA GLU A 125 -13.35 8.50 -3.49
C GLU A 125 -12.57 8.53 -2.17
N SER A 126 -12.34 7.39 -1.54
CA SER A 126 -11.59 7.25 -0.30
C SER A 126 -10.90 5.90 -0.21
N LEU A 127 -9.86 5.82 0.60
CA LEU A 127 -9.12 4.60 0.84
C LEU A 127 -9.23 4.19 2.31
N ASN A 128 -9.68 2.97 2.56
CA ASN A 128 -9.62 2.37 3.88
C ASN A 128 -8.37 1.50 3.98
N VAL A 129 -7.53 1.74 4.99
CA VAL A 129 -6.30 0.99 5.23
C VAL A 129 -6.37 0.24 6.55
N ASP A 130 -5.69 -0.92 6.62
CA ASP A 130 -5.67 -1.79 7.79
C ASP A 130 -4.37 -2.61 7.84
N GLY A 131 -4.12 -3.26 8.97
CA GLY A 131 -2.95 -4.11 9.19
C GLY A 131 -1.81 -3.41 9.92
N GLY A 132 -0.74 -4.17 10.22
CA GLY A 132 0.34 -3.69 11.10
C GLY A 132 1.08 -2.43 10.61
N MET A 133 1.14 -2.19 9.32
CA MET A 133 1.84 -1.03 8.76
C MET A 133 1.12 0.30 9.02
N VAL A 134 -0.20 0.29 9.24
CA VAL A 134 -0.96 1.52 9.50
C VAL A 134 -0.71 2.13 10.88
N ALA A 135 0.01 1.41 11.76
CA ALA A 135 0.51 1.98 13.01
C ALA A 135 1.53 3.11 12.76
N ASN A 136 2.22 3.09 11.62
CA ASN A 136 3.10 4.18 11.20
C ASN A 136 2.28 5.28 10.51
N GLN A 137 1.99 6.36 11.25
CA GLN A 137 1.15 7.44 10.76
C GLN A 137 1.80 8.24 9.62
N THR A 138 3.13 8.39 9.64
CA THR A 138 3.86 9.04 8.56
C THR A 138 3.72 8.28 7.25
N PHE A 139 3.78 6.95 7.29
CA PHE A 139 3.53 6.12 6.11
C PHE A 139 2.09 6.27 5.58
N VAL A 140 1.10 6.30 6.47
CA VAL A 140 -0.30 6.52 6.05
C VAL A 140 -0.48 7.91 5.44
N GLN A 141 0.20 8.93 5.99
CA GLN A 141 0.21 10.27 5.41
C GLN A 141 0.84 10.30 4.02
N GLN A 142 1.94 9.55 3.80
CA GLN A 142 2.54 9.39 2.46
C GLN A 142 1.55 8.77 1.46
N ILE A 143 0.77 7.78 1.88
CA ILE A 143 -0.29 7.19 1.03
C ILE A 143 -1.33 8.26 0.66
N ALA A 144 -1.86 9.00 1.65
CA ALA A 144 -2.83 10.05 1.41
C ALA A 144 -2.29 11.12 0.46
N ASN A 145 -1.05 11.56 0.70
CA ASN A 145 -0.37 12.57 -0.11
C ASN A 145 -0.20 12.11 -1.56
N LEU A 146 0.37 10.91 -1.79
CA LEU A 146 0.60 10.45 -3.17
C LEU A 146 -0.70 10.19 -3.94
N LEU A 147 -1.70 9.60 -3.29
CA LEU A 147 -2.98 9.31 -3.92
C LEU A 147 -3.85 10.56 -4.08
N ASN A 148 -3.54 11.65 -3.38
CA ASN A 148 -4.37 12.86 -3.26
C ASN A 148 -5.81 12.51 -2.86
N THR A 149 -5.96 11.64 -1.86
CA THR A 149 -7.24 11.05 -1.47
C THR A 149 -7.29 10.90 0.05
N GLU A 150 -8.47 11.05 0.65
CA GLU A 150 -8.68 10.76 2.06
C GLU A 150 -8.37 9.29 2.36
N VAL A 151 -7.55 9.07 3.39
CA VAL A 151 -7.24 7.74 3.91
C VAL A 151 -7.85 7.57 5.29
N SER A 152 -8.64 6.52 5.46
CA SER A 152 -9.35 6.20 6.69
C SER A 152 -8.71 5.01 7.40
N VAL A 153 -8.27 5.23 8.63
CA VAL A 153 -7.60 4.25 9.49
C VAL A 153 -8.53 3.84 10.62
N PRO A 154 -8.81 2.56 10.86
CA PRO A 154 -9.60 2.12 12.00
C PRO A 154 -8.82 2.30 13.32
N GLU A 155 -9.51 2.62 14.40
CA GLU A 155 -8.88 2.68 15.75
C GLU A 155 -8.26 1.34 16.16
N ASN A 156 -8.83 0.23 15.68
CA ASN A 156 -8.30 -1.11 15.91
C ASN A 156 -7.89 -1.73 14.59
N SER A 157 -6.60 -1.99 14.43
CA SER A 157 -5.98 -2.56 13.22
C SER A 157 -6.27 -4.05 13.00
N GLU A 158 -6.97 -4.72 13.94
CA GLU A 158 -7.34 -6.14 13.84
C GLU A 158 -8.71 -6.33 13.17
N SER A 159 -8.95 -5.63 12.06
CA SER A 159 -10.26 -5.63 11.38
C SER A 159 -10.69 -7.02 10.90
N THR A 160 -9.76 -7.85 10.45
CA THR A 160 -10.05 -9.22 9.99
C THR A 160 -10.54 -10.10 11.14
N ALA A 161 -9.84 -10.11 12.28
CA ALA A 161 -10.22 -10.87 13.47
C ALA A 161 -11.58 -10.39 14.01
N ARG A 162 -11.78 -9.08 14.06
CA ARG A 162 -13.05 -8.47 14.45
C ARG A 162 -14.17 -8.86 13.49
N GLY A 163 -13.95 -8.81 12.20
CA GLY A 163 -14.92 -9.20 11.18
C GLY A 163 -15.39 -10.63 11.38
N VAL A 164 -14.45 -11.57 11.56
CA VAL A 164 -14.78 -12.98 11.83
C VAL A 164 -15.57 -13.14 13.13
N ALA A 165 -15.18 -12.44 14.20
CA ALA A 165 -15.88 -12.50 15.49
C ALA A 165 -17.32 -11.97 15.38
N VAL A 166 -17.53 -10.86 14.67
CA VAL A 166 -18.88 -10.31 14.43
C VAL A 166 -19.73 -11.26 13.60
N LEU A 167 -19.17 -11.83 12.52
CA LEU A 167 -19.90 -12.80 11.68
C LEU A 167 -20.31 -14.04 12.47
N ALA A 168 -19.43 -14.56 13.34
CA ALA A 168 -19.75 -15.68 14.23
C ALA A 168 -20.83 -15.30 15.23
N GLY A 169 -20.78 -14.08 15.81
CA GLY A 169 -21.77 -13.56 16.73
C GLY A 169 -23.14 -13.36 16.08
N VAL A 170 -23.19 -12.86 14.84
CA VAL A 170 -24.43 -12.74 14.06
C VAL A 170 -25.01 -14.11 13.78
N ALA A 171 -24.21 -15.09 13.40
CA ALA A 171 -24.67 -16.46 13.15
C ALA A 171 -25.24 -17.12 14.42
N SER A 172 -24.66 -16.84 15.58
CA SER A 172 -25.17 -17.29 16.90
C SER A 172 -26.29 -16.42 17.47
N LYS A 173 -26.70 -15.36 16.76
CA LYS A 173 -27.68 -14.35 17.22
C LYS A 173 -27.27 -13.60 18.49
N THR A 174 -25.97 -13.44 18.72
CA THR A 174 -25.40 -12.71 19.87
C THR A 174 -25.11 -11.26 19.51
N PHE A 175 -24.80 -10.98 18.24
CA PHE A 175 -24.48 -9.65 17.72
C PHE A 175 -25.33 -9.29 16.50
N ASP A 176 -25.46 -7.98 16.24
CA ASP A 176 -26.05 -7.43 15.02
C ASP A 176 -24.96 -6.95 14.05
N LEU A 177 -25.24 -7.00 12.74
CA LEU A 177 -24.33 -6.54 11.69
C LEU A 177 -23.95 -5.05 11.82
N GLU A 178 -24.80 -4.24 12.48
CA GLU A 178 -24.53 -2.82 12.75
C GLU A 178 -23.25 -2.59 13.56
N LEU A 179 -22.80 -3.57 14.34
CA LEU A 179 -21.52 -3.53 15.06
C LEU A 179 -20.31 -3.38 14.12
N ILE A 180 -20.42 -3.81 12.87
CA ILE A 180 -19.34 -3.64 11.88
C ILE A 180 -19.24 -2.17 11.46
N SER A 181 -20.37 -1.51 11.25
CA SER A 181 -20.43 -0.12 10.80
C SER A 181 -20.08 0.90 11.90
N SER A 182 -20.12 0.52 13.16
CA SER A 182 -19.85 1.39 14.32
C SER A 182 -18.38 1.61 14.64
N GLN A 183 -17.47 1.07 13.85
CA GLN A 183 -16.02 1.26 14.10
C GLN A 183 -15.65 2.72 13.88
N LYS A 184 -15.08 3.35 14.92
CA LYS A 184 -14.46 4.67 14.78
C LYS A 184 -13.23 4.59 13.89
N ARG A 185 -13.06 5.61 13.07
CA ARG A 185 -11.97 5.74 12.12
C ARG A 185 -11.35 7.12 12.26
N MET A 186 -10.06 7.20 12.01
CA MET A 186 -9.34 8.46 11.88
C MET A 186 -9.15 8.73 10.38
N SER A 187 -9.54 9.91 9.93
CA SER A 187 -9.33 10.36 8.55
C SER A 187 -8.03 11.15 8.46
N ILE A 188 -7.22 10.80 7.48
CA ILE A 188 -5.98 11.49 7.13
C ILE A 188 -6.18 12.08 5.74
N TYR A 189 -5.96 13.40 5.63
CA TYR A 189 -6.16 14.16 4.42
C TYR A 189 -4.82 14.45 3.74
N PRO A 190 -4.78 14.54 2.40
CA PRO A 190 -3.56 14.86 1.68
C PRO A 190 -3.11 16.30 1.94
N ASP A 191 -1.80 16.50 1.87
CA ASP A 191 -1.14 17.80 1.79
C ASP A 191 -0.76 18.08 0.35
N GLU A 192 -1.14 19.24 -0.20
CA GLU A 192 -0.96 19.58 -1.63
C GLU A 192 0.51 19.73 -2.02
N GLU A 193 1.36 20.27 -1.13
CA GLU A 193 2.79 20.44 -1.40
C GLU A 193 3.49 19.09 -1.43
N ALA A 194 3.23 18.25 -0.43
CA ALA A 194 3.74 16.89 -0.36
C ALA A 194 3.23 16.02 -1.53
N HIS A 195 1.96 16.18 -1.93
CA HIS A 195 1.43 15.53 -3.13
C HIS A 195 2.25 15.87 -4.38
N SER A 196 2.47 17.17 -4.60
CA SER A 196 3.22 17.66 -5.77
C SER A 196 4.64 17.12 -5.80
N PHE A 197 5.28 17.00 -4.65
CA PHE A 197 6.63 16.43 -4.50
C PHE A 197 6.62 14.93 -4.82
N MET A 198 5.80 14.16 -4.13
CA MET A 198 5.74 12.70 -4.28
C MET A 198 5.30 12.27 -5.68
N ALA A 199 4.44 13.05 -6.35
CA ALA A 199 4.00 12.76 -7.71
C ALA A 199 5.14 12.85 -8.73
N LYS A 200 6.14 13.74 -8.52
CA LYS A 200 7.33 13.82 -9.37
C LYS A 200 8.19 12.59 -9.18
N ASP A 201 8.45 12.19 -7.94
CA ASP A 201 9.28 11.04 -7.63
C ASP A 201 8.63 9.73 -8.08
N TYR A 202 7.32 9.61 -7.92
CA TYR A 202 6.55 8.49 -8.48
C TYR A 202 6.71 8.37 -9.99
N LYS A 203 6.72 9.49 -10.72
CA LYS A 203 6.93 9.48 -12.17
C LYS A 203 8.31 8.95 -12.54
N ILE A 204 9.35 9.37 -11.81
CA ILE A 204 10.72 8.89 -12.03
C ILE A 204 10.82 7.39 -11.70
N TRP A 205 10.21 6.97 -10.59
CA TRP A 205 10.15 5.56 -10.21
C TRP A 205 9.42 4.72 -11.27
N LYS A 206 8.32 5.23 -11.81
CA LYS A 206 7.57 4.56 -12.89
C LYS A 206 8.39 4.37 -14.15
N GLU A 207 9.16 5.38 -14.56
CA GLU A 207 10.08 5.30 -15.69
C GLU A 207 11.19 4.26 -15.44
N LEU A 208 11.69 4.17 -14.20
CA LEU A 208 12.64 3.15 -13.80
C LEU A 208 12.05 1.74 -13.93
N ILE A 209 10.83 1.52 -13.42
CA ILE A 209 10.14 0.22 -13.55
C ILE A 209 10.00 -0.17 -15.03
N ILE A 210 9.58 0.76 -15.88
CA ILE A 210 9.43 0.49 -17.34
C ILE A 210 10.77 0.06 -17.95
N LYS A 211 11.87 0.69 -17.58
CA LYS A 211 13.22 0.30 -18.04
C LYS A 211 13.62 -1.09 -17.58
N LEU A 212 13.31 -1.45 -16.33
CA LEU A 212 13.63 -2.76 -15.78
C LEU A 212 12.78 -3.90 -16.38
N LEU A 213 11.61 -3.57 -16.89
CA LEU A 213 10.71 -4.51 -17.57
C LEU A 213 11.03 -4.68 -19.06
N SER A 214 11.82 -3.78 -19.61
CA SER A 214 12.27 -3.87 -21.02
C SER A 214 13.35 -4.93 -21.17
N PRO A 215 13.27 -5.77 -22.23
CA PRO A 215 14.25 -6.81 -22.47
C PRO A 215 15.62 -6.27 -22.83
#